data_a973a9d1b45ec287990f16f9d2d37759
#
_entry.id   a973a9d1b45ec287990f16f9d2d37759
#
_cell.length_a   1.000
_cell.length_b   1.000
_cell.length_c   1.000
_cell.angle_alpha   90.00
_cell.angle_beta   90.00
_cell.angle_gamma   90.00
#
_symmetry.space_group_name_H-M   'P 1'
#
loop_
_entity.id
_entity.type
_entity.pdbx_description
1 polymer ?
#
loop_
_entity_poly.entity_id
_entity_poly.type
_entity_poly.pdbx_seq_one_letter_code
_entity_poly.pdbx_strand_id
1 'polypeptide(L)'
;MAPQLYLITPEAADPESFPQALLAVLNAAAFSALLVRRGNRDEAAYASLAANLVGVAQGTGCAVLVENDTALARRLGADGVHVTGGSGAVKAAIAAVKPALIVGAGPVPSRHDAMTVGELEVDYLLFGPLDGASDAVAADLAEWWAATFEIPAVLSDPAASAGVDPRGAEFLALSDSIWSADNPAAAAAAIATAMAAQ
;
A
#
# COMPACT_ATOMS: atom_id res chain seq x y z
N MET A 1 -17.41 8.97 3.41
CA MET A 1 -16.19 9.77 3.10
C MET A 1 -15.47 9.04 2.01
N ALA A 2 -15.04 9.72 0.94
CA ALA A 2 -14.29 9.06 -0.13
C ALA A 2 -13.00 8.43 0.44
N PRO A 3 -12.61 7.23 0.00
CA PRO A 3 -11.39 6.59 0.46
C PRO A 3 -10.16 7.36 0.00
N GLN A 4 -9.09 7.28 0.76
CA GLN A 4 -7.80 7.79 0.33
C GLN A 4 -7.13 6.75 -0.60
N LEU A 5 -6.39 7.21 -1.60
CA LEU A 5 -5.69 6.31 -2.49
C LEU A 5 -4.33 5.88 -1.91
N TYR A 6 -4.06 4.60 -2.04
CA TYR A 6 -2.82 3.95 -1.66
C TYR A 6 -2.21 3.31 -2.91
N LEU A 7 -0.94 3.54 -3.18
CA LEU A 7 -0.27 3.05 -4.38
C LEU A 7 0.70 1.92 -4.04
N ILE A 8 0.70 0.87 -4.83
CA ILE A 8 1.63 -0.26 -4.69
C ILE A 8 2.53 -0.31 -5.91
N THR A 9 3.86 -0.35 -5.73
CA THR A 9 4.78 -0.48 -6.87
C THR A 9 4.71 -1.87 -7.48
N PRO A 10 4.92 -2.02 -8.81
CA PRO A 10 5.04 -3.33 -9.42
C PRO A 10 6.30 -4.05 -8.93
N GLU A 11 6.24 -5.38 -8.85
CA GLU A 11 7.42 -6.18 -8.47
C GLU A 11 8.61 -5.99 -9.41
N ALA A 12 8.35 -5.76 -10.68
CA ALA A 12 9.37 -5.58 -11.71
C ALA A 12 9.77 -4.10 -11.96
N ALA A 13 9.49 -3.18 -11.00
CA ALA A 13 9.87 -1.78 -11.14
C ALA A 13 11.37 -1.64 -11.41
N ASP A 14 11.72 -0.95 -12.49
CA ASP A 14 13.11 -0.69 -12.85
C ASP A 14 13.65 0.53 -12.09
N PRO A 15 14.76 0.40 -11.35
CA PRO A 15 15.25 1.49 -10.48
C PRO A 15 15.63 2.77 -11.20
N GLU A 16 15.94 2.72 -12.49
CA GLU A 16 16.40 3.89 -13.26
C GLU A 16 15.22 4.64 -13.90
N SER A 17 14.28 3.92 -14.50
CA SER A 17 13.15 4.52 -15.24
C SER A 17 11.88 4.72 -14.40
N PHE A 18 11.65 3.88 -13.41
CA PHE A 18 10.43 3.90 -12.62
C PHE A 18 10.21 5.19 -11.79
N PRO A 19 11.23 5.87 -11.22
CA PRO A 19 11.03 7.13 -10.49
C PRO A 19 10.31 8.22 -11.28
N GLN A 20 10.59 8.32 -12.60
CA GLN A 20 9.92 9.28 -13.46
C GLN A 20 8.44 8.90 -13.69
N ALA A 21 8.15 7.63 -13.91
CA ALA A 21 6.77 7.13 -14.04
C ALA A 21 5.99 7.32 -12.74
N LEU A 22 6.60 7.03 -11.60
CA LEU A 22 6.00 7.27 -10.28
C LEU A 22 5.64 8.75 -10.09
N LEU A 23 6.57 9.65 -10.36
CA LEU A 23 6.33 11.10 -10.23
C LEU A 23 5.16 11.56 -11.09
N ALA A 24 5.05 11.05 -12.33
CA ALA A 24 3.94 11.39 -13.22
C ALA A 24 2.58 10.93 -12.65
N VAL A 25 2.52 9.74 -12.05
CA VAL A 25 1.32 9.20 -11.39
C VAL A 25 0.96 10.02 -10.14
N LEU A 26 1.94 10.32 -9.29
CA LEU A 26 1.73 11.09 -8.05
C LEU A 26 1.32 12.55 -8.31
N ASN A 27 1.72 13.12 -9.44
CA ASN A 27 1.26 14.45 -9.86
C ASN A 27 -0.14 14.45 -10.49
N ALA A 28 -0.59 13.30 -10.99
CA ALA A 28 -1.90 13.18 -11.64
C ALA A 28 -3.04 12.91 -10.64
N ALA A 29 -2.73 12.30 -9.49
CA ALA A 29 -3.70 12.02 -8.43
C ALA A 29 -3.02 12.06 -7.06
N ALA A 30 -3.77 12.47 -6.03
CA ALA A 30 -3.28 12.48 -4.66
C ALA A 30 -3.30 11.06 -4.09
N PHE A 31 -2.13 10.54 -3.71
CA PHE A 31 -1.97 9.29 -2.99
C PHE A 31 -1.47 9.59 -1.58
N SER A 32 -2.11 8.98 -0.58
CA SER A 32 -1.71 9.13 0.83
C SER A 32 -0.51 8.27 1.19
N ALA A 33 -0.37 7.11 0.56
CA ALA A 33 0.72 6.18 0.82
C ALA A 33 1.20 5.47 -0.44
N LEU A 34 2.49 5.10 -0.43
CA LEU A 34 3.17 4.27 -1.42
C LEU A 34 3.80 3.06 -0.73
N LEU A 35 3.45 1.85 -1.13
CA LEU A 35 4.17 0.64 -0.76
C LEU A 35 5.22 0.31 -1.81
N VAL A 36 6.48 0.33 -1.40
CA VAL A 36 7.60 -0.11 -2.24
C VAL A 36 7.78 -1.62 -2.07
N ARG A 37 7.38 -2.39 -3.10
CA ARG A 37 7.48 -3.85 -3.12
C ARG A 37 8.92 -4.31 -3.28
N ARG A 38 9.30 -5.35 -2.54
CA ARG A 38 10.61 -5.99 -2.69
C ARG A 38 10.68 -6.90 -3.92
N GLY A 39 9.64 -7.68 -4.15
CA GLY A 39 9.63 -8.71 -5.19
C GLY A 39 10.79 -9.70 -5.00
N ASN A 40 11.39 -10.13 -6.11
CA ASN A 40 12.51 -11.06 -6.12
C ASN A 40 13.90 -10.39 -5.99
N ARG A 41 13.96 -9.13 -5.57
CA ARG A 41 15.23 -8.38 -5.45
C ARG A 41 16.05 -8.87 -4.27
N ASP A 42 17.36 -8.90 -4.45
CA ASP A 42 18.28 -8.97 -3.32
C ASP A 42 18.26 -7.69 -2.48
N GLU A 43 18.93 -7.70 -1.34
CA GLU A 43 18.93 -6.59 -0.40
C GLU A 43 19.48 -5.30 -1.01
N ALA A 44 20.55 -5.38 -1.81
CA ALA A 44 21.19 -4.21 -2.41
C ALA A 44 20.33 -3.57 -3.51
N ALA A 45 19.75 -4.39 -4.38
CA ALA A 45 18.84 -3.93 -5.44
C ALA A 45 17.56 -3.34 -4.85
N TYR A 46 17.02 -3.95 -3.79
CA TYR A 46 15.84 -3.41 -3.10
C TYR A 46 16.14 -2.08 -2.41
N ALA A 47 17.27 -1.98 -1.70
CA ALA A 47 17.70 -0.74 -1.06
C ALA A 47 17.92 0.40 -2.08
N SER A 48 18.48 0.09 -3.24
CA SER A 48 18.64 1.06 -4.33
C SER A 48 17.30 1.56 -4.87
N LEU A 49 16.37 0.66 -5.16
CA LEU A 49 15.01 1.03 -5.60
C LEU A 49 14.33 1.92 -4.55
N ALA A 50 14.27 1.47 -3.29
CA ALA A 50 13.61 2.21 -2.23
C ALA A 50 14.23 3.61 -2.03
N ALA A 51 15.56 3.72 -2.07
CA ALA A 51 16.25 5.02 -1.95
C ALA A 51 15.85 5.99 -3.06
N ASN A 52 15.69 5.51 -4.29
CA ASN A 52 15.27 6.34 -5.42
C ASN A 52 13.80 6.80 -5.32
N LEU A 53 12.93 6.02 -4.66
CA LEU A 53 11.50 6.30 -4.59
C LEU A 53 11.08 7.12 -3.38
N VAL A 54 11.78 7.00 -2.23
CA VAL A 54 11.44 7.70 -0.98
C VAL A 54 11.36 9.20 -1.20
N GLY A 55 12.42 9.81 -1.75
CA GLY A 55 12.44 11.26 -1.96
C GLY A 55 11.42 11.75 -2.98
N VAL A 56 11.15 10.95 -4.01
CA VAL A 56 10.15 11.27 -5.05
C VAL A 56 8.75 11.32 -4.45
N ALA A 57 8.35 10.29 -3.70
CA ALA A 57 7.02 10.20 -3.14
C ALA A 57 6.79 11.18 -1.99
N GLN A 58 7.73 11.29 -1.05
CA GLN A 58 7.63 12.25 0.05
C GLN A 58 7.58 13.70 -0.45
N GLY A 59 8.26 14.01 -1.55
CA GLY A 59 8.20 15.32 -2.19
C GLY A 59 6.81 15.72 -2.69
N THR A 60 5.89 14.76 -2.87
CA THR A 60 4.48 15.00 -3.23
C THR A 60 3.53 14.92 -2.04
N GLY A 61 4.03 14.71 -0.82
CA GLY A 61 3.22 14.51 0.38
C GLY A 61 2.70 13.08 0.56
N CYS A 62 3.20 12.11 -0.22
CA CYS A 62 2.85 10.71 -0.13
C CYS A 62 3.77 9.99 0.87
N ALA A 63 3.19 9.35 1.89
CA ALA A 63 3.95 8.55 2.86
C ALA A 63 4.53 7.30 2.19
N VAL A 64 5.77 6.93 2.54
CA VAL A 64 6.45 5.77 1.93
C VAL A 64 6.60 4.63 2.92
N LEU A 65 6.14 3.47 2.52
CA LEU A 65 6.22 2.23 3.28
C LEU A 65 7.14 1.24 2.56
N VAL A 66 8.07 0.67 3.31
CA VAL A 66 9.02 -0.33 2.82
C VAL A 66 8.51 -1.72 3.19
N GLU A 67 8.54 -2.66 2.24
CA GLU A 67 8.06 -4.02 2.49
C GLU A 67 9.06 -4.82 3.34
N ASN A 68 8.61 -5.31 4.52
CA ASN A 68 9.30 -6.24 5.41
C ASN A 68 10.70 -5.84 5.93
N ASP A 69 11.14 -4.60 5.76
CA ASP A 69 12.50 -4.19 6.14
C ASP A 69 12.52 -2.95 7.02
N THR A 70 12.47 -3.17 8.34
CA THR A 70 12.48 -2.09 9.33
C THR A 70 13.80 -1.33 9.39
N ALA A 71 14.92 -2.00 9.13
CA ALA A 71 16.23 -1.37 9.12
C ALA A 71 16.40 -0.47 7.90
N LEU A 72 15.94 -0.91 6.74
CA LEU A 72 15.94 -0.12 5.51
C LEU A 72 15.03 1.11 5.65
N ALA A 73 13.81 0.93 6.19
CA ALA A 73 12.89 2.05 6.41
C ALA A 73 13.52 3.16 7.25
N ARG A 74 14.16 2.80 8.37
CA ARG A 74 14.88 3.75 9.23
C ARG A 74 16.04 4.42 8.51
N ARG A 75 16.85 3.64 7.80
CA ARG A 75 18.05 4.13 7.10
C ARG A 75 17.72 5.15 6.01
N LEU A 76 16.60 4.94 5.31
CA LEU A 76 16.16 5.81 4.21
C LEU A 76 15.26 6.96 4.65
N GLY A 77 14.83 7.00 5.91
CA GLY A 77 13.85 7.97 6.39
C GLY A 77 12.46 7.77 5.79
N ALA A 78 12.09 6.51 5.47
CA ALA A 78 10.74 6.15 5.07
C ALA A 78 9.76 6.31 6.25
N ASP A 79 8.48 6.51 5.94
CA ASP A 79 7.43 6.78 6.94
C ASP A 79 7.00 5.52 7.69
N GLY A 80 7.27 4.33 7.14
CA GLY A 80 6.90 3.09 7.79
C GLY A 80 7.30 1.82 7.06
N VAL A 81 6.74 0.72 7.57
CA VAL A 81 6.89 -0.62 6.99
C VAL A 81 5.53 -1.27 6.77
N HIS A 82 5.42 -2.04 5.71
CA HIS A 82 4.31 -2.95 5.48
C HIS A 82 4.79 -4.39 5.66
N VAL A 83 4.13 -5.15 6.53
CA VAL A 83 4.56 -6.48 6.93
C VAL A 83 3.65 -7.55 6.34
N THR A 84 4.22 -8.46 5.55
CA THR A 84 3.49 -9.56 4.90
C THR A 84 3.68 -10.92 5.59
N GLY A 85 4.52 -11.00 6.61
CA GLY A 85 4.96 -12.25 7.25
C GLY A 85 4.08 -12.77 8.40
N GLY A 86 2.84 -12.29 8.55
CA GLY A 86 1.91 -12.70 9.62
C GLY A 86 2.24 -12.11 11.00
N SER A 87 1.47 -12.52 12.03
CA SER A 87 1.46 -11.88 13.36
C SER A 87 2.82 -11.85 14.07
N GLY A 88 3.64 -12.88 13.91
CA GLY A 88 4.99 -12.92 14.49
C GLY A 88 5.93 -11.86 13.92
N ALA A 89 5.91 -11.68 12.60
CA ALA A 89 6.71 -10.66 11.93
C ALA A 89 6.19 -9.24 12.23
N VAL A 90 4.87 -9.08 12.33
CA VAL A 90 4.23 -7.83 12.73
C VAL A 90 4.66 -7.42 14.13
N LYS A 91 4.61 -8.34 15.10
CA LYS A 91 5.07 -8.09 16.48
C LYS A 91 6.54 -7.67 16.53
N ALA A 92 7.40 -8.32 15.74
CA ALA A 92 8.81 -7.95 15.64
C ALA A 92 9.00 -6.55 15.04
N ALA A 93 8.26 -6.22 14.00
CA ALA A 93 8.31 -4.90 13.37
C ALA A 93 7.84 -3.79 14.33
N ILE A 94 6.73 -4.00 15.04
CA ILE A 94 6.23 -3.06 16.06
C ILE A 94 7.30 -2.80 17.12
N ALA A 95 7.89 -3.86 17.69
CA ALA A 95 8.94 -3.72 18.68
C ALA A 95 10.18 -2.98 18.17
N ALA A 96 10.46 -3.09 16.86
CA ALA A 96 11.62 -2.45 16.25
C ALA A 96 11.40 -0.95 15.95
N VAL A 97 10.19 -0.53 15.54
CA VAL A 97 10.02 0.81 14.96
C VAL A 97 8.96 1.70 15.62
N LYS A 98 8.01 1.14 16.39
CA LYS A 98 7.00 1.98 17.09
C LYS A 98 7.63 2.76 18.25
N PRO A 99 7.13 3.95 18.59
CA PRO A 99 6.06 4.69 17.91
C PRO A 99 6.55 5.58 16.75
N ALA A 100 7.81 5.45 16.35
CA ALA A 100 8.44 6.39 15.42
C ALA A 100 7.99 6.23 13.96
N LEU A 101 7.65 5.00 13.54
CA LEU A 101 7.25 4.70 12.17
C LEU A 101 5.90 3.97 12.13
N ILE A 102 5.22 4.11 11.00
CA ILE A 102 3.99 3.38 10.66
C ILE A 102 4.30 1.89 10.51
N VAL A 103 3.42 1.04 11.06
CA VAL A 103 3.45 -0.41 10.85
C VAL A 103 2.11 -0.86 10.31
N GLY A 104 2.04 -1.17 9.02
CA GLY A 104 0.91 -1.81 8.40
C GLY A 104 1.11 -3.31 8.23
N ALA A 105 0.03 -4.06 8.12
CA ALA A 105 0.09 -5.51 7.96
C ALA A 105 -0.91 -6.03 6.93
N GLY A 106 -0.50 -7.01 6.16
CA GLY A 106 -1.32 -7.69 5.15
C GLY A 106 -0.48 -8.32 4.04
N PRO A 107 -1.12 -9.06 3.13
CA PRO A 107 -2.55 -9.37 3.05
C PRO A 107 -3.05 -10.21 4.23
N VAL A 108 -4.21 -9.83 4.78
CA VAL A 108 -4.84 -10.59 5.87
C VAL A 108 -5.89 -11.55 5.28
N PRO A 109 -5.71 -12.88 5.44
CA PRO A 109 -6.51 -13.85 4.69
C PRO A 109 -7.83 -14.25 5.39
N SER A 110 -8.04 -13.90 6.65
CA SER A 110 -9.21 -14.32 7.41
C SER A 110 -9.58 -13.34 8.53
N ARG A 111 -10.82 -13.44 9.02
CA ARG A 111 -11.28 -12.70 10.20
C ARG A 111 -10.45 -13.00 11.45
N HIS A 112 -10.05 -14.25 11.62
CA HIS A 112 -9.21 -14.66 12.75
C HIS A 112 -7.85 -13.96 12.71
N ASP A 113 -7.19 -13.96 11.53
CA ASP A 113 -5.90 -13.31 11.37
C ASP A 113 -6.04 -11.78 11.53
N ALA A 114 -7.12 -11.19 11.01
CA ALA A 114 -7.40 -9.76 11.18
C ALA A 114 -7.49 -9.36 12.65
N MET A 115 -8.26 -10.11 13.45
CA MET A 115 -8.38 -9.87 14.88
C MET A 115 -7.04 -10.07 15.60
N THR A 116 -6.32 -11.15 15.29
CA THR A 116 -5.01 -11.44 15.90
C THR A 116 -3.98 -10.35 15.62
N VAL A 117 -3.94 -9.85 14.38
CA VAL A 117 -2.99 -8.79 13.99
C VAL A 117 -3.46 -7.43 14.51
N GLY A 118 -4.78 -7.15 14.50
CA GLY A 118 -5.35 -5.92 15.04
C GLY A 118 -5.07 -5.72 16.53
N GLU A 119 -5.09 -6.80 17.33
CA GLU A 119 -4.72 -6.76 18.76
C GLU A 119 -3.26 -6.33 19.01
N LEU A 120 -2.40 -6.35 17.99
CA LEU A 120 -1.02 -5.87 18.08
C LEU A 120 -0.87 -4.35 17.89
N GLU A 121 -1.98 -3.62 17.70
CA GLU A 121 -1.98 -2.16 17.54
C GLU A 121 -1.19 -1.67 16.29
N VAL A 122 -1.39 -2.35 15.16
CA VAL A 122 -0.92 -1.88 13.85
C VAL A 122 -1.64 -0.59 13.44
N ASP A 123 -1.06 0.17 12.53
CA ASP A 123 -1.66 1.44 12.06
C ASP A 123 -2.71 1.22 10.96
N TYR A 124 -2.68 0.09 10.26
CA TYR A 124 -3.72 -0.35 9.31
C TYR A 124 -3.61 -1.83 9.01
N LEU A 125 -4.72 -2.42 8.52
CA LEU A 125 -4.75 -3.76 7.94
C LEU A 125 -5.07 -3.68 6.44
N LEU A 126 -4.33 -4.45 5.65
CA LEU A 126 -4.56 -4.55 4.21
C LEU A 126 -5.20 -5.91 3.89
N PHE A 127 -6.29 -5.85 3.12
CA PHE A 127 -7.07 -6.98 2.65
C PHE A 127 -6.99 -7.03 1.12
N GLY A 128 -6.71 -8.19 0.57
CA GLY A 128 -6.58 -8.41 -0.87
C GLY A 128 -5.14 -8.52 -1.36
N PRO A 129 -4.97 -9.00 -2.59
CA PRO A 129 -3.67 -9.25 -3.19
C PRO A 129 -2.93 -7.92 -3.46
N LEU A 130 -1.61 -7.97 -3.49
CA LEU A 130 -0.78 -6.80 -3.79
C LEU A 130 -0.59 -6.56 -5.30
N ASP A 131 -0.92 -7.56 -6.11
CA ASP A 131 -0.91 -7.53 -7.59
C ASP A 131 -1.92 -8.55 -8.15
N GLY A 132 -2.12 -8.55 -9.46
CA GLY A 132 -2.98 -9.51 -10.16
C GLY A 132 -4.47 -9.16 -10.13
N ALA A 133 -5.31 -10.17 -9.97
CA ALA A 133 -6.76 -10.01 -10.05
C ALA A 133 -7.38 -9.55 -8.72
N SER A 134 -8.53 -8.88 -8.82
CA SER A 134 -9.37 -8.55 -7.67
C SER A 134 -9.83 -9.79 -6.92
N ASP A 135 -9.96 -9.69 -5.59
CA ASP A 135 -10.42 -10.76 -4.71
C ASP A 135 -11.69 -10.35 -3.96
N ALA A 136 -12.82 -10.94 -4.34
CA ALA A 136 -14.11 -10.64 -3.72
C ALA A 136 -14.18 -11.05 -2.24
N VAL A 137 -13.50 -12.12 -1.83
CA VAL A 137 -13.45 -12.55 -0.43
C VAL A 137 -12.69 -11.55 0.41
N ALA A 138 -11.59 -11.02 -0.11
CA ALA A 138 -10.83 -9.97 0.56
C ALA A 138 -11.63 -8.65 0.65
N ALA A 139 -12.41 -8.32 -0.37
CA ALA A 139 -13.30 -7.16 -0.34
C ALA A 139 -14.38 -7.29 0.77
N ASP A 140 -14.98 -8.47 0.92
CA ASP A 140 -15.95 -8.75 1.99
C ASP A 140 -15.29 -8.69 3.39
N LEU A 141 -14.01 -9.11 3.50
CA LEU A 141 -13.25 -8.98 4.75
C LEU A 141 -12.93 -7.52 5.08
N ALA A 142 -12.54 -6.71 4.09
CA ALA A 142 -12.28 -5.29 4.27
C ALA A 142 -13.55 -4.55 4.73
N GLU A 143 -14.70 -4.81 4.08
CA GLU A 143 -16.00 -4.24 4.44
C GLU A 143 -16.39 -4.59 5.89
N TRP A 144 -16.29 -5.87 6.25
CA TRP A 144 -16.56 -6.30 7.62
C TRP A 144 -15.65 -5.61 8.63
N TRP A 145 -14.35 -5.48 8.31
CA TRP A 145 -13.38 -4.83 9.21
C TRP A 145 -13.69 -3.35 9.39
N ALA A 146 -13.84 -2.61 8.30
CA ALA A 146 -14.14 -1.19 8.31
C ALA A 146 -15.46 -0.85 9.05
N ALA A 147 -16.47 -1.74 8.97
CA ALA A 147 -17.73 -1.57 9.67
C ALA A 147 -17.65 -1.89 11.18
N THR A 148 -16.59 -2.57 11.65
CA THR A 148 -16.56 -3.16 13.00
C THR A 148 -15.45 -2.59 13.90
N PHE A 149 -14.32 -2.20 13.34
CA PHE A 149 -13.10 -1.83 14.07
C PHE A 149 -12.63 -0.42 13.72
N GLU A 150 -11.85 0.19 14.64
CA GLU A 150 -11.31 1.55 14.46
C GLU A 150 -9.98 1.59 13.70
N ILE A 151 -9.24 0.46 13.65
CA ILE A 151 -8.00 0.38 12.88
C ILE A 151 -8.34 0.43 11.38
N PRO A 152 -7.76 1.37 10.63
CA PRO A 152 -8.09 1.57 9.22
C PRO A 152 -7.95 0.31 8.36
N ALA A 153 -8.92 0.10 7.48
CA ALA A 153 -8.89 -0.91 6.44
C ALA A 153 -8.27 -0.34 5.14
N VAL A 154 -7.37 -1.08 4.55
CA VAL A 154 -6.91 -0.88 3.17
C VAL A 154 -7.49 -2.00 2.32
N LEU A 155 -8.45 -1.68 1.45
CA LEU A 155 -8.88 -2.62 0.42
C LEU A 155 -7.88 -2.58 -0.73
N SER A 156 -7.17 -3.69 -0.96
CA SER A 156 -6.30 -3.83 -2.12
C SER A 156 -7.06 -4.46 -3.27
N ASP A 157 -7.25 -3.68 -4.31
CA ASP A 157 -7.83 -4.11 -5.58
C ASP A 157 -6.88 -3.75 -6.74
N PRO A 158 -5.93 -4.63 -7.07
CA PRO A 158 -4.92 -4.36 -8.09
C PRO A 158 -5.49 -4.07 -9.47
N ALA A 159 -6.63 -4.69 -9.81
CA ALA A 159 -7.30 -4.55 -11.10
C ALA A 159 -8.48 -3.56 -11.07
N ALA A 160 -8.55 -2.70 -10.05
CA ALA A 160 -9.63 -1.75 -9.85
C ALA A 160 -9.91 -0.90 -11.08
N SER A 161 -11.19 -0.77 -11.44
CA SER A 161 -11.66 0.19 -12.44
C SER A 161 -12.11 1.51 -11.80
N ALA A 162 -12.37 2.53 -12.60
CA ALA A 162 -12.90 3.80 -12.12
C ALA A 162 -14.26 3.68 -11.38
N GLY A 163 -15.00 2.59 -11.59
CA GLY A 163 -16.27 2.34 -10.89
C GLY A 163 -16.16 1.42 -9.68
N VAL A 164 -14.95 1.16 -9.15
CA VAL A 164 -14.75 0.29 -7.99
C VAL A 164 -15.47 0.83 -6.75
N ASP A 165 -16.11 -0.06 -6.00
CA ASP A 165 -16.69 0.22 -4.70
C ASP A 165 -15.64 -0.05 -3.60
N PRO A 166 -15.23 0.97 -2.83
CA PRO A 166 -14.24 0.81 -1.75
C PRO A 166 -14.80 0.06 -0.53
N ARG A 167 -16.08 -0.31 -0.52
CA ARG A 167 -16.71 -1.10 0.53
C ARG A 167 -16.58 -0.52 1.95
N GLY A 168 -16.51 0.80 2.06
CA GLY A 168 -16.33 1.47 3.35
C GLY A 168 -14.90 1.48 3.88
N ALA A 169 -13.94 0.88 3.18
CA ALA A 169 -12.54 0.95 3.56
C ALA A 169 -12.01 2.39 3.49
N GLU A 170 -11.17 2.78 4.44
CA GLU A 170 -10.56 4.11 4.50
C GLU A 170 -9.56 4.35 3.39
N PHE A 171 -8.94 3.27 2.88
CA PHE A 171 -7.97 3.34 1.79
C PHE A 171 -8.30 2.32 0.70
N LEU A 172 -8.12 2.74 -0.55
CA LEU A 172 -8.13 1.87 -1.73
C LEU A 172 -6.72 1.76 -2.29
N ALA A 173 -6.15 0.54 -2.25
CA ALA A 173 -4.83 0.29 -2.78
C ALA A 173 -4.91 -0.20 -4.24
N LEU A 174 -4.10 0.44 -5.09
CA LEU A 174 -4.05 0.25 -6.54
C LEU A 174 -2.64 -0.23 -6.95
N SER A 175 -2.57 -1.09 -7.96
CA SER A 175 -1.33 -1.61 -8.53
C SER A 175 -1.45 -1.78 -10.04
N ASP A 176 -1.82 -2.96 -10.54
CA ASP A 176 -1.85 -3.30 -11.96
C ASP A 176 -2.78 -2.43 -12.79
N SER A 177 -3.90 -1.97 -12.22
CA SER A 177 -4.80 -1.01 -12.84
C SER A 177 -4.12 0.30 -13.24
N ILE A 178 -3.04 0.66 -12.56
CA ILE A 178 -2.22 1.83 -12.86
C ILE A 178 -1.05 1.44 -13.77
N TRP A 179 -0.25 0.46 -13.35
CA TRP A 179 1.05 0.19 -13.98
C TRP A 179 0.95 -0.59 -15.30
N SER A 180 -0.15 -1.32 -15.54
CA SER A 180 -0.42 -2.02 -16.80
C SER A 180 -1.19 -1.17 -17.83
N ALA A 181 -1.59 0.04 -17.46
CA ALA A 181 -2.27 0.95 -18.38
C ALA A 181 -1.28 1.58 -19.38
N ASP A 182 -1.75 1.83 -20.61
CA ASP A 182 -0.97 2.55 -21.63
C ASP A 182 -0.49 3.93 -21.15
N ASN A 183 -1.27 4.56 -20.27
CA ASN A 183 -0.93 5.82 -19.62
C ASN A 183 -1.25 5.73 -18.11
N PRO A 184 -0.28 5.36 -17.27
CA PRO A 184 -0.47 5.22 -15.83
C PRO A 184 -1.01 6.47 -15.13
N ALA A 185 -0.53 7.65 -15.52
CA ALA A 185 -0.98 8.91 -14.93
C ALA A 185 -2.46 9.20 -15.25
N ALA A 186 -2.89 8.93 -16.49
CA ALA A 186 -4.28 9.09 -16.87
C ALA A 186 -5.19 8.08 -16.15
N ALA A 187 -4.75 6.84 -15.98
CA ALA A 187 -5.48 5.81 -15.22
C ALA A 187 -5.67 6.23 -13.76
N ALA A 188 -4.62 6.73 -13.12
CA ALA A 188 -4.69 7.24 -11.74
C ALA A 188 -5.67 8.40 -11.61
N ALA A 189 -5.60 9.39 -12.51
CA ALA A 189 -6.52 10.54 -12.52
C ALA A 189 -7.98 10.12 -12.71
N ALA A 190 -8.25 9.14 -13.58
CA ALA A 190 -9.61 8.64 -13.81
C ALA A 190 -10.20 7.98 -12.56
N ILE A 191 -9.43 7.11 -11.87
CA ILE A 191 -9.86 6.46 -10.64
C ILE A 191 -10.08 7.50 -9.53
N ALA A 192 -9.12 8.42 -9.34
CA ALA A 192 -9.25 9.47 -8.33
C ALA A 192 -10.48 10.35 -8.53
N THR A 193 -10.77 10.73 -9.78
CA THR A 193 -11.96 11.52 -10.13
C THR A 193 -13.24 10.76 -9.82
N ALA A 194 -13.29 9.47 -10.13
CA ALA A 194 -14.47 8.64 -9.86
C ALA A 194 -14.70 8.43 -8.36
N MET A 195 -13.61 8.27 -7.57
CA MET A 195 -13.71 8.16 -6.10
C MET A 195 -14.21 9.44 -5.45
N ALA A 196 -13.78 10.60 -5.95
CA ALA A 196 -14.24 11.89 -5.43
C ALA A 196 -15.72 12.20 -5.74
N ALA A 197 -16.33 11.48 -6.68
CA ALA A 197 -17.73 11.64 -7.10
C ALA A 197 -18.71 10.73 -6.34
N GLN A 198 -18.22 9.79 -5.52
CA GLN A 198 -19.00 8.90 -4.68
C GLN A 198 -19.29 9.53 -3.31
#